data_8c7c1cce58b17fb3b2f3435c640cb31f
#
_entry.id   8c7c1cce58b17fb3b2f3435c640cb31f
#
_cell.length_a   1.000
_cell.length_b   1.000
_cell.length_c   1.000
_cell.angle_alpha   90.00
_cell.angle_beta   90.00
_cell.angle_gamma   90.00
#
_symmetry.space_group_name_H-M   'P 1'
#
loop_
_entity.id
_entity.type
_entity.pdbx_description
1 polymer ?
#
loop_
_entity_poly.entity_id
_entity_poly.type
_entity_poly.pdbx_seq_one_letter_code
_entity_poly.pdbx_strand_id
1 'polypeptide(L)'
;MANEEARFEFPQSDRLESQIEGYLADNWEQVLSDMERLIAVPSFEELEKAAPGAPYGPGPRESLSVALDIAQGYGFEAHDVDGYIGYADASGASGQQLGIIGHTDVVPAGPGWHFEPYALTRKDGYLLGRGTSDDKAPILLALHAAKFWMDEAARQKVALPHDIRILFGASEETTMSDVAYYRKRFDDPTFLFTPDADFPLGYGESGCCVGVLKSAPIEDGSIVEIAGGAAANAVPGLAHAVVRLPEGAAAPVSSDPRIAVSPAGDGLVKIEVHGKSAHASTPELGENAIAILVGFLLENGLGNDGERTFLKLERDLLSATDGSGVGIQAADEHFG
;
A
#
# COMPACT_ATOMS: atom_id res chain seq x y z
N MET A 1 -5.29 43.58 37.31
CA MET A 1 -4.47 42.38 37.18
C MET A 1 -5.11 41.58 36.03
N ALA A 2 -4.46 41.54 34.89
CA ALA A 2 -4.93 40.70 33.78
C ALA A 2 -4.86 39.24 34.27
N ASN A 3 -5.96 38.52 34.19
CA ASN A 3 -5.96 37.06 34.33
C ASN A 3 -4.99 36.53 33.25
N GLU A 4 -3.85 35.99 33.65
CA GLU A 4 -3.08 35.12 32.77
C GLU A 4 -3.99 33.92 32.49
N GLU A 5 -4.52 33.86 31.29
CA GLU A 5 -5.25 32.68 30.84
C GLU A 5 -4.29 31.49 30.92
N ALA A 6 -4.71 30.42 31.60
CA ALA A 6 -3.93 29.21 31.74
C ALA A 6 -3.61 28.66 30.36
N ARG A 7 -2.33 28.41 30.05
CA ARG A 7 -1.85 27.90 28.77
C ARG A 7 -1.45 26.45 28.91
N PHE A 8 -1.54 25.72 27.80
CA PHE A 8 -1.04 24.35 27.73
C PHE A 8 0.46 24.31 27.95
N GLU A 9 0.91 23.47 28.88
CA GLU A 9 2.32 23.24 29.17
C GLU A 9 2.76 21.86 28.69
N PHE A 10 3.72 21.83 27.75
CA PHE A 10 4.32 20.57 27.32
C PHE A 10 5.16 19.97 28.44
N PRO A 11 4.98 18.67 28.77
CA PRO A 11 5.83 18.00 29.75
C PRO A 11 7.31 18.02 29.32
N GLN A 12 8.23 18.03 30.27
CA GLN A 12 9.64 17.77 29.97
C GLN A 12 9.81 16.29 29.52
N SER A 13 10.88 16.01 28.75
CA SER A 13 11.07 14.72 28.08
C SER A 13 10.91 13.50 29.00
N ASP A 14 11.61 13.46 30.15
CA ASP A 14 11.56 12.31 31.06
C ASP A 14 10.16 12.08 31.63
N ARG A 15 9.43 13.17 31.87
CA ARG A 15 8.04 13.10 32.34
C ARG A 15 7.11 12.69 31.23
N LEU A 16 7.34 13.17 30.01
CA LEU A 16 6.54 12.79 28.83
C LEU A 16 6.67 11.31 28.54
N GLU A 17 7.88 10.77 28.54
CA GLU A 17 8.15 9.36 28.33
C GLU A 17 7.36 8.50 29.34
N SER A 18 7.48 8.80 30.64
CA SER A 18 6.72 8.09 31.68
C SER A 18 5.21 8.22 31.53
N GLN A 19 4.69 9.36 31.06
CA GLN A 19 3.26 9.55 30.80
C GLN A 19 2.80 8.73 29.59
N ILE A 20 3.60 8.63 28.54
CA ILE A 20 3.31 7.80 27.35
C ILE A 20 3.31 6.31 27.74
N GLU A 21 4.33 5.86 28.50
CA GLU A 21 4.37 4.48 29.01
C GLU A 21 3.13 4.15 29.84
N GLY A 22 2.72 5.04 30.73
CA GLY A 22 1.50 4.87 31.52
C GLY A 22 0.25 4.81 30.66
N TYR A 23 0.11 5.71 29.69
CA TYR A 23 -1.01 5.69 28.74
C TYR A 23 -1.07 4.39 27.94
N LEU A 24 0.06 3.93 27.44
CA LEU A 24 0.14 2.67 26.69
C LEU A 24 -0.21 1.47 27.59
N ALA A 25 0.29 1.44 28.82
CA ALA A 25 -0.04 0.36 29.76
C ALA A 25 -1.55 0.28 30.06
N ASP A 26 -2.20 1.43 30.19
CA ASP A 26 -3.63 1.52 30.51
C ASP A 26 -4.54 1.26 29.29
N ASN A 27 -4.08 1.55 28.07
CA ASN A 27 -4.92 1.53 26.85
C ASN A 27 -4.53 0.47 25.83
N TRP A 28 -3.45 -0.30 26.02
CA TRP A 28 -2.90 -1.18 24.98
C TRP A 28 -3.90 -2.22 24.48
N GLU A 29 -4.68 -2.85 25.35
CA GLU A 29 -5.68 -3.83 24.92
C GLU A 29 -6.82 -3.17 24.12
N GLN A 30 -7.14 -1.91 24.39
CA GLN A 30 -8.11 -1.17 23.59
C GLN A 30 -7.53 -0.81 22.21
N VAL A 31 -6.26 -0.38 22.14
CA VAL A 31 -5.54 -0.17 20.87
C VAL A 31 -5.59 -1.43 20.01
N LEU A 32 -5.31 -2.59 20.60
CA LEU A 32 -5.33 -3.86 19.88
C LEU A 32 -6.74 -4.25 19.43
N SER A 33 -7.76 -4.00 20.24
CA SER A 33 -9.16 -4.23 19.87
C SER A 33 -9.61 -3.37 18.71
N ASP A 34 -9.22 -2.09 18.69
CA ASP A 34 -9.54 -1.19 17.57
C ASP A 34 -8.75 -1.56 16.30
N MET A 35 -7.50 -2.01 16.45
CA MET A 35 -6.71 -2.53 15.36
C MET A 35 -7.34 -3.79 14.75
N GLU A 36 -7.84 -4.71 15.57
CA GLU A 36 -8.59 -5.89 15.11
C GLU A 36 -9.81 -5.50 14.28
N ARG A 37 -10.57 -4.47 14.71
CA ARG A 37 -11.73 -3.97 13.97
C ARG A 37 -11.37 -3.44 12.59
N LEU A 38 -10.28 -2.68 12.45
CA LEU A 38 -9.82 -2.14 11.18
C LEU A 38 -9.24 -3.23 10.27
N ILE A 39 -8.40 -4.12 10.81
CA ILE A 39 -7.76 -5.19 10.04
C ILE A 39 -8.78 -6.20 9.53
N ALA A 40 -9.85 -6.45 10.27
CA ALA A 40 -10.91 -7.38 9.87
C ALA A 40 -11.66 -6.96 8.59
N VAL A 41 -11.53 -5.71 8.15
CA VAL A 41 -12.17 -5.23 6.92
C VAL A 41 -11.23 -5.42 5.71
N PRO A 42 -11.59 -6.25 4.71
CA PRO A 42 -10.87 -6.36 3.45
C PRO A 42 -11.11 -5.12 2.58
N SER A 43 -10.34 -4.06 2.80
CA SER A 43 -10.58 -2.72 2.24
C SER A 43 -9.78 -2.43 0.97
N PHE A 44 -9.60 -3.42 0.10
CA PHE A 44 -9.02 -3.17 -1.23
C PHE A 44 -10.05 -2.57 -2.19
N GLU A 45 -9.57 -1.78 -3.15
CA GLU A 45 -10.41 -1.09 -4.12
C GLU A 45 -11.13 -2.08 -5.06
N GLU A 46 -12.43 -1.83 -5.29
CA GLU A 46 -13.29 -2.59 -6.19
C GLU A 46 -14.16 -1.61 -7.00
N LEU A 47 -13.57 -0.95 -8.01
CA LEU A 47 -14.25 0.12 -8.77
C LEU A 47 -15.50 -0.37 -9.50
N GLU A 48 -15.59 -1.63 -9.87
CA GLU A 48 -16.78 -2.23 -10.47
C GLU A 48 -17.97 -2.32 -9.50
N LYS A 49 -17.71 -2.19 -8.20
CA LYS A 49 -18.72 -2.12 -7.13
C LYS A 49 -18.90 -0.70 -6.58
N ALA A 50 -18.29 0.31 -7.23
CA ALA A 50 -18.42 1.69 -6.81
C ALA A 50 -19.89 2.16 -6.84
N ALA A 51 -20.27 2.96 -5.84
CA ALA A 51 -21.61 3.49 -5.67
C ALA A 51 -21.57 4.87 -5.02
N PRO A 52 -22.66 5.66 -5.06
CA PRO A 52 -22.73 6.91 -4.29
C PRO A 52 -22.41 6.68 -2.81
N GLY A 53 -21.44 7.42 -2.26
CA GLY A 53 -20.93 7.25 -0.90
C GLY A 53 -19.98 6.08 -0.69
N ALA A 54 -19.63 5.34 -1.75
CA ALA A 54 -18.64 4.28 -1.76
C ALA A 54 -17.86 4.29 -3.09
N PRO A 55 -17.11 5.36 -3.37
CA PRO A 55 -16.48 5.57 -4.69
C PRO A 55 -15.41 4.51 -5.04
N TYR A 56 -14.82 3.88 -4.04
CA TYR A 56 -13.78 2.86 -4.17
C TYR A 56 -14.29 1.43 -3.91
N GLY A 57 -15.61 1.28 -3.78
CA GLY A 57 -16.24 0.01 -3.44
C GLY A 57 -16.58 -0.16 -1.96
N PRO A 58 -17.19 -1.30 -1.58
CA PRO A 58 -17.72 -1.51 -0.24
C PRO A 58 -16.64 -1.64 0.84
N GLY A 59 -15.51 -2.28 0.54
CA GLY A 59 -14.43 -2.53 1.50
C GLY A 59 -13.79 -1.25 2.04
N PRO A 60 -13.26 -0.34 1.19
CA PRO A 60 -12.73 0.94 1.62
C PRO A 60 -13.79 1.79 2.36
N ARG A 61 -15.04 1.77 1.90
CA ARG A 61 -16.15 2.44 2.58
C ARG A 61 -16.38 1.93 4.02
N GLU A 62 -16.37 0.62 4.21
CA GLU A 62 -16.55 0.00 5.53
C GLU A 62 -15.37 0.34 6.45
N SER A 63 -14.13 0.23 5.97
CA SER A 63 -12.93 0.56 6.74
C SER A 63 -12.93 2.02 7.19
N LEU A 64 -13.26 2.94 6.29
CA LEU A 64 -13.42 4.36 6.61
C LEU A 64 -14.47 4.59 7.70
N SER A 65 -15.63 3.90 7.62
CA SER A 65 -16.66 3.99 8.64
C SER A 65 -16.19 3.51 9.99
N VAL A 66 -15.44 2.39 10.04
CA VAL A 66 -14.87 1.84 11.28
C VAL A 66 -13.87 2.83 11.90
N ALA A 67 -13.00 3.46 11.09
CA ALA A 67 -12.04 4.45 11.57
C ALA A 67 -12.74 5.68 12.18
N LEU A 68 -13.75 6.19 11.51
CA LEU A 68 -14.54 7.33 12.00
C LEU A 68 -15.31 7.00 13.28
N ASP A 69 -15.88 5.80 13.39
CA ASP A 69 -16.56 5.32 14.60
C ASP A 69 -15.59 5.23 15.79
N ILE A 70 -14.36 4.74 15.56
CA ILE A 70 -13.31 4.69 16.57
C ILE A 70 -12.94 6.11 17.03
N ALA A 71 -12.69 7.02 16.10
CA ALA A 71 -12.36 8.40 16.40
C ALA A 71 -13.47 9.10 17.20
N GLN A 72 -14.72 8.92 16.80
CA GLN A 72 -15.88 9.45 17.53
C GLN A 72 -15.97 8.88 18.96
N GLY A 73 -15.66 7.58 19.13
CA GLY A 73 -15.62 6.94 20.44
C GLY A 73 -14.57 7.55 21.38
N TYR A 74 -13.52 8.14 20.85
CA TYR A 74 -12.48 8.87 21.61
C TYR A 74 -12.77 10.35 21.80
N GLY A 75 -13.92 10.83 21.32
CA GLY A 75 -14.36 12.22 21.52
C GLY A 75 -13.89 13.20 20.46
N PHE A 76 -13.38 12.72 19.32
CA PHE A 76 -13.14 13.55 18.16
C PHE A 76 -14.47 13.88 17.43
N GLU A 77 -14.51 15.02 16.76
CA GLU A 77 -15.58 15.37 15.85
C GLU A 77 -15.30 14.72 14.48
N ALA A 78 -15.95 13.57 14.21
CA ALA A 78 -15.68 12.75 13.04
C ALA A 78 -16.62 13.09 11.87
N HIS A 79 -16.05 13.22 10.68
CA HIS A 79 -16.74 13.62 9.46
C HIS A 79 -16.39 12.72 8.28
N ASP A 80 -17.42 12.29 7.57
CA ASP A 80 -17.32 11.58 6.29
C ASP A 80 -17.45 12.58 5.14
N VAL A 81 -16.53 12.54 4.19
CA VAL A 81 -16.54 13.39 2.99
C VAL A 81 -16.95 12.53 1.80
N ASP A 82 -18.25 12.26 1.70
CA ASP A 82 -18.91 11.53 0.60
C ASP A 82 -18.32 10.11 0.35
N GLY A 83 -17.70 9.50 1.35
CA GLY A 83 -17.05 8.20 1.26
C GLY A 83 -15.70 8.19 0.53
N TYR A 84 -15.21 9.35 0.09
CA TYR A 84 -13.87 9.47 -0.51
C TYR A 84 -12.77 9.47 0.55
N ILE A 85 -12.98 10.24 1.61
CA ILE A 85 -12.02 10.43 2.71
C ILE A 85 -12.80 10.78 3.97
N GLY A 86 -12.26 10.51 5.13
CA GLY A 86 -12.82 10.97 6.39
C GLY A 86 -11.83 11.83 7.16
N TYR A 87 -12.33 12.59 8.12
CA TYR A 87 -11.46 13.27 9.06
C TYR A 87 -12.06 13.34 10.47
N ALA A 88 -11.20 13.48 11.44
CA ALA A 88 -11.57 13.62 12.85
C ALA A 88 -10.82 14.79 13.48
N ASP A 89 -11.58 15.73 14.04
CA ASP A 89 -11.07 16.99 14.59
C ASP A 89 -11.07 16.99 16.11
N ALA A 90 -10.01 17.56 16.68
CA ALA A 90 -9.94 18.00 18.06
C ALA A 90 -9.58 19.50 18.07
N SER A 91 -10.45 20.33 18.64
CA SER A 91 -10.29 21.78 18.65
C SER A 91 -9.21 22.25 19.61
N GLY A 92 -8.43 23.23 19.19
CA GLY A 92 -7.39 23.92 19.96
C GLY A 92 -7.65 25.43 20.09
N ALA A 93 -6.66 26.13 20.65
CA ALA A 93 -6.80 27.57 20.99
C ALA A 93 -6.27 28.52 19.91
N SER A 94 -5.36 28.07 19.02
CA SER A 94 -4.64 29.00 18.14
C SER A 94 -5.25 29.20 16.77
N GLY A 95 -6.17 28.32 16.34
CA GLY A 95 -6.67 28.28 14.98
C GLY A 95 -5.64 27.78 13.94
N GLN A 96 -4.44 27.37 14.38
CA GLN A 96 -3.48 26.65 13.55
C GLN A 96 -3.78 25.16 13.62
N GLN A 97 -3.73 24.46 12.48
CA GLN A 97 -4.10 23.05 12.40
C GLN A 97 -2.87 22.17 12.15
N LEU A 98 -2.68 21.20 13.03
CA LEU A 98 -1.81 20.06 12.82
C LEU A 98 -2.62 18.97 12.13
N GLY A 99 -2.27 18.64 10.89
CA GLY A 99 -2.83 17.52 10.13
C GLY A 99 -1.97 16.26 10.29
N ILE A 100 -2.62 15.12 10.44
CA ILE A 100 -1.99 13.80 10.35
C ILE A 100 -2.80 13.03 9.32
N ILE A 101 -2.16 12.55 8.27
CA ILE A 101 -2.82 11.82 7.19
C ILE A 101 -2.27 10.41 7.10
N GLY A 102 -3.16 9.46 6.98
CA GLY A 102 -2.88 8.07 6.64
C GLY A 102 -4.08 7.47 5.94
N HIS A 103 -4.06 6.17 5.66
CA HIS A 103 -5.12 5.54 4.91
C HIS A 103 -5.66 4.26 5.56
N THR A 104 -6.85 3.86 5.14
CA THR A 104 -7.57 2.70 5.66
C THR A 104 -7.87 1.66 4.59
N ASP A 105 -7.60 1.98 3.31
CA ASP A 105 -7.56 1.00 2.24
C ASP A 105 -6.27 0.17 2.31
N VAL A 106 -6.24 -0.92 1.58
CA VAL A 106 -5.11 -1.85 1.53
C VAL A 106 -5.05 -2.51 0.16
N VAL A 107 -3.87 -2.96 -0.27
CA VAL A 107 -3.76 -3.87 -1.42
C VAL A 107 -4.38 -5.23 -1.10
N PRO A 108 -4.89 -5.99 -2.11
CA PRO A 108 -5.33 -7.36 -1.91
C PRO A 108 -4.26 -8.23 -1.22
N ALA A 109 -4.67 -9.14 -0.36
CA ALA A 109 -3.73 -9.98 0.39
C ALA A 109 -2.78 -10.78 -0.54
N GLY A 110 -3.29 -11.30 -1.65
CA GLY A 110 -2.51 -12.19 -2.51
C GLY A 110 -2.27 -13.57 -1.88
N PRO A 111 -1.55 -14.46 -2.57
CA PRO A 111 -1.18 -15.79 -2.05
C PRO A 111 0.05 -15.73 -1.11
N GLY A 112 0.29 -16.83 -0.39
CA GLY A 112 1.52 -17.03 0.39
C GLY A 112 1.45 -16.67 1.87
N TRP A 113 0.29 -16.28 2.37
CA TRP A 113 0.08 -16.05 3.79
C TRP A 113 0.08 -17.37 4.58
N HIS A 114 0.71 -17.35 5.76
CA HIS A 114 0.72 -18.48 6.70
C HIS A 114 -0.30 -18.35 7.83
N PHE A 115 -1.08 -17.28 7.84
CA PHE A 115 -2.14 -16.93 8.78
C PHE A 115 -3.22 -16.13 8.04
N GLU A 116 -4.36 -15.91 8.66
CA GLU A 116 -5.47 -15.16 8.08
C GLU A 116 -5.08 -13.69 7.88
N PRO A 117 -4.99 -13.18 6.64
CA PRO A 117 -4.51 -11.82 6.39
C PRO A 117 -5.40 -10.73 6.97
N TYR A 118 -6.70 -10.96 7.05
CA TYR A 118 -7.68 -10.02 7.58
C TYR A 118 -8.10 -10.35 9.02
N ALA A 119 -7.14 -10.86 9.80
CA ALA A 119 -7.27 -11.05 11.24
C ALA A 119 -5.97 -10.66 11.93
N LEU A 120 -6.06 -9.94 13.05
CA LEU A 120 -4.88 -9.55 13.81
C LEU A 120 -4.31 -10.79 14.54
N THR A 121 -3.17 -11.29 14.09
CA THR A 121 -2.47 -12.41 14.72
C THR A 121 -1.34 -11.90 15.61
N ARG A 122 -1.37 -12.25 16.89
CA ARG A 122 -0.28 -11.94 17.84
C ARG A 122 0.65 -13.16 17.92
N LYS A 123 1.90 -13.03 17.48
CA LYS A 123 2.84 -14.14 17.47
C LYS A 123 4.28 -13.65 17.64
N ASP A 124 5.03 -14.27 18.55
CA ASP A 124 6.46 -14.06 18.75
C ASP A 124 6.84 -12.58 18.96
N GLY A 125 5.97 -11.80 19.61
CA GLY A 125 6.16 -10.36 19.84
C GLY A 125 5.76 -9.47 18.67
N TYR A 126 5.21 -10.03 17.58
CA TYR A 126 4.73 -9.31 16.41
C TYR A 126 3.20 -9.27 16.33
N LEU A 127 2.70 -8.22 15.70
CA LEU A 127 1.32 -8.10 15.23
C LEU A 127 1.33 -8.34 13.71
N LEU A 128 0.61 -9.35 13.27
CA LEU A 128 0.62 -9.81 11.88
C LEU A 128 -0.78 -9.70 11.30
N GLY A 129 -0.89 -9.11 10.11
CA GLY A 129 -2.14 -8.92 9.37
C GLY A 129 -1.96 -7.93 8.24
N ARG A 130 -2.86 -7.89 7.26
CA ARG A 130 -2.87 -6.89 6.20
C ARG A 130 -3.27 -5.53 6.80
N GLY A 131 -2.40 -4.50 6.69
CA GLY A 131 -2.62 -3.17 7.27
C GLY A 131 -1.96 -2.96 8.65
N THR A 132 -1.23 -3.96 9.21
CA THR A 132 -0.50 -3.77 10.48
C THR A 132 0.74 -2.90 10.34
N SER A 133 1.27 -2.74 9.14
CA SER A 133 2.42 -1.87 8.83
C SER A 133 2.01 -0.72 7.94
N ASP A 134 1.11 -0.96 7.00
CA ASP A 134 0.71 -0.08 5.92
C ASP A 134 -0.82 -0.17 5.75
N ASP A 135 -1.59 0.83 6.17
CA ASP A 135 -1.29 1.93 7.10
C ASP A 135 -2.31 1.96 8.27
N LYS A 136 -3.25 0.94 8.33
CA LYS A 136 -4.33 0.90 9.33
C LYS A 136 -3.85 1.02 10.77
N ALA A 137 -2.74 0.32 11.10
CA ALA A 137 -2.21 0.41 12.46
C ALA A 137 -1.47 1.73 12.71
N PRO A 138 -0.58 2.24 11.84
CA PRO A 138 0.07 3.52 12.04
C PRO A 138 -0.91 4.69 12.19
N ILE A 139 -1.93 4.80 11.33
CA ILE A 139 -2.93 5.88 11.47
C ILE A 139 -3.78 5.74 12.72
N LEU A 140 -4.08 4.52 13.16
CA LEU A 140 -4.75 4.27 14.45
C LEU A 140 -3.86 4.68 15.62
N LEU A 141 -2.56 4.38 15.59
CA LEU A 141 -1.61 4.83 16.61
C LEU A 141 -1.49 6.34 16.65
N ALA A 142 -1.53 7.01 15.50
CA ALA A 142 -1.58 8.48 15.43
C ALA A 142 -2.85 9.04 16.07
N LEU A 143 -4.00 8.39 15.89
CA LEU A 143 -5.25 8.75 16.56
C LEU A 143 -5.12 8.62 18.09
N HIS A 144 -4.49 7.56 18.58
CA HIS A 144 -4.22 7.39 20.01
C HIS A 144 -3.22 8.42 20.56
N ALA A 145 -2.21 8.80 19.78
CA ALA A 145 -1.29 9.86 20.14
C ALA A 145 -2.01 11.22 20.26
N ALA A 146 -2.92 11.53 19.34
CA ALA A 146 -3.75 12.73 19.44
C ALA A 146 -4.70 12.66 20.66
N LYS A 147 -5.29 11.50 20.94
CA LYS A 147 -6.11 11.27 22.14
C LYS A 147 -5.32 11.49 23.44
N PHE A 148 -4.07 11.02 23.51
CA PHE A 148 -3.19 11.28 24.66
C PHE A 148 -3.05 12.79 24.93
N TRP A 149 -2.86 13.60 23.88
CA TRP A 149 -2.76 15.05 24.04
C TRP A 149 -4.08 15.72 24.42
N MET A 150 -5.21 15.21 23.96
CA MET A 150 -6.54 15.65 24.40
C MET A 150 -6.73 15.38 25.90
N ASP A 151 -6.34 14.22 26.38
CA ASP A 151 -6.43 13.84 27.79
C ASP A 151 -5.48 14.69 28.65
N GLU A 152 -4.29 14.99 28.16
CA GLU A 152 -3.35 15.85 28.85
C GLU A 152 -3.89 17.31 28.97
N ALA A 153 -4.48 17.83 27.90
CA ALA A 153 -5.14 19.13 27.93
C ALA A 153 -6.31 19.16 28.94
N ALA A 154 -7.13 18.12 28.95
CA ALA A 154 -8.22 17.96 29.91
C ALA A 154 -7.71 17.86 31.35
N ARG A 155 -6.61 17.13 31.59
CA ARG A 155 -5.95 17.02 32.89
C ARG A 155 -5.42 18.38 33.39
N GLN A 156 -4.85 19.18 32.49
CA GLN A 156 -4.40 20.53 32.75
C GLN A 156 -5.55 21.55 32.87
N LYS A 157 -6.77 21.17 32.42
CA LYS A 157 -7.97 22.06 32.33
C LYS A 157 -7.76 23.25 31.41
N VAL A 158 -7.08 23.02 30.30
CA VAL A 158 -6.83 24.02 29.24
C VAL A 158 -7.21 23.43 27.88
N ALA A 159 -7.34 24.28 26.85
CA ALA A 159 -7.49 23.81 25.48
C ALA A 159 -6.16 23.26 24.93
N LEU A 160 -6.22 22.41 23.92
CA LEU A 160 -5.07 22.06 23.09
C LEU A 160 -4.43 23.34 22.53
N PRO A 161 -3.11 23.40 22.34
CA PRO A 161 -2.47 24.59 21.77
C PRO A 161 -2.86 24.81 20.31
N HIS A 162 -3.08 23.76 19.55
CA HIS A 162 -3.45 23.78 18.14
C HIS A 162 -4.62 22.85 17.88
N ASP A 163 -5.37 23.10 16.80
CA ASP A 163 -6.32 22.14 16.29
C ASP A 163 -5.56 20.89 15.80
N ILE A 164 -6.15 19.71 16.00
CA ILE A 164 -5.62 18.46 15.44
C ILE A 164 -6.67 17.91 14.49
N ARG A 165 -6.25 17.57 13.26
CA ARG A 165 -7.06 16.86 12.28
C ARG A 165 -6.37 15.56 11.87
N ILE A 166 -7.04 14.44 12.11
CA ILE A 166 -6.64 13.13 11.58
C ILE A 166 -7.41 12.90 10.29
N LEU A 167 -6.72 12.63 9.19
CA LEU A 167 -7.29 12.34 7.87
C LEU A 167 -7.17 10.84 7.60
N PHE A 168 -8.28 10.21 7.27
CA PHE A 168 -8.37 8.79 6.94
C PHE A 168 -8.64 8.66 5.44
N GLY A 169 -7.60 8.41 4.66
CA GLY A 169 -7.67 8.11 3.22
C GLY A 169 -8.37 6.77 2.95
N ALA A 170 -8.92 6.64 1.76
CA ALA A 170 -9.61 5.42 1.31
C ALA A 170 -9.20 4.99 -0.11
N SER A 171 -8.14 5.56 -0.69
CA SER A 171 -7.60 5.23 -2.03
C SER A 171 -6.12 5.61 -2.17
N GLU A 172 -5.32 5.44 -1.12
CA GLU A 172 -3.88 5.73 -1.16
C GLU A 172 -3.17 4.73 -2.08
N GLU A 173 -3.43 3.45 -1.90
CA GLU A 173 -2.81 2.31 -2.57
C GLU A 173 -3.03 2.26 -4.11
N THR A 174 -3.85 3.17 -4.65
CA THR A 174 -4.21 3.15 -6.07
C THR A 174 -4.04 4.50 -6.74
N THR A 175 -4.90 5.47 -6.46
CA THR A 175 -4.97 6.72 -7.23
C THR A 175 -4.77 7.99 -6.42
N MET A 176 -4.79 7.94 -5.08
CA MET A 176 -4.81 9.09 -4.18
C MET A 176 -5.88 10.14 -4.56
N SER A 177 -6.97 9.69 -5.21
CA SER A 177 -8.02 10.59 -5.67
C SER A 177 -8.89 11.13 -4.52
N ASP A 178 -8.84 10.49 -3.38
CA ASP A 178 -9.39 10.89 -2.09
C ASP A 178 -8.78 12.21 -1.59
N VAL A 179 -7.45 12.33 -1.58
CA VAL A 179 -6.73 13.56 -1.23
C VAL A 179 -7.08 14.68 -2.21
N ALA A 180 -7.10 14.37 -3.52
CA ALA A 180 -7.51 15.33 -4.54
C ALA A 180 -8.96 15.79 -4.37
N TYR A 181 -9.85 14.91 -3.85
CA TYR A 181 -11.24 15.23 -3.54
C TYR A 181 -11.36 16.13 -2.30
N TYR A 182 -10.58 15.86 -1.26
CA TYR A 182 -10.50 16.64 -0.04
C TYR A 182 -10.03 18.08 -0.32
N ARG A 183 -8.91 18.27 -1.02
CA ARG A 183 -8.30 19.57 -1.32
C ARG A 183 -9.17 20.48 -2.19
N LYS A 184 -10.19 19.97 -2.84
CA LYS A 184 -11.21 20.81 -3.53
C LYS A 184 -12.21 21.45 -2.58
N ARG A 185 -12.26 21.04 -1.30
CA ARG A 185 -13.28 21.42 -0.32
C ARG A 185 -12.71 22.07 0.94
N PHE A 186 -11.48 21.75 1.25
CA PHE A 186 -10.82 22.17 2.47
C PHE A 186 -9.44 22.73 2.15
N ASP A 187 -9.00 23.68 2.96
CA ASP A 187 -7.64 24.20 2.92
C ASP A 187 -6.65 23.17 3.51
N ASP A 188 -5.40 23.25 3.09
CA ASP A 188 -4.33 22.42 3.65
C ASP A 188 -4.07 22.80 5.13
N PRO A 189 -3.76 21.85 6.01
CA PRO A 189 -3.36 22.13 7.39
C PRO A 189 -2.12 23.03 7.45
N THR A 190 -1.93 23.74 8.56
CA THR A 190 -0.74 24.59 8.78
C THR A 190 0.55 23.74 8.77
N PHE A 191 0.47 22.53 9.30
CA PHE A 191 1.52 21.52 9.25
C PHE A 191 0.86 20.15 9.03
N LEU A 192 1.46 19.32 8.17
CA LEU A 192 0.96 17.98 7.85
C LEU A 192 2.11 16.98 7.87
N PHE A 193 1.87 15.81 8.44
CA PHE A 193 2.74 14.65 8.29
C PHE A 193 1.93 13.36 8.15
N THR A 194 2.59 12.29 7.70
CA THR A 194 2.03 10.94 7.66
C THR A 194 2.83 10.00 8.58
N PRO A 195 2.18 9.07 9.30
CA PRO A 195 2.85 7.98 9.99
C PRO A 195 3.21 6.82 9.06
N ASP A 196 2.79 6.89 7.81
CA ASP A 196 3.00 5.88 6.78
C ASP A 196 4.41 5.97 6.18
N ALA A 197 5.40 5.79 7.01
CA ALA A 197 6.82 5.86 6.63
C ALA A 197 7.71 5.19 7.69
N ASP A 198 8.92 4.85 7.29
CA ASP A 198 9.95 4.36 8.20
C ASP A 198 10.49 5.46 9.12
N PHE A 199 10.93 5.05 10.33
CA PHE A 199 11.63 5.94 11.25
C PHE A 199 13.10 6.15 10.82
N PRO A 200 13.71 7.34 11.12
CA PRO A 200 13.17 8.41 11.97
C PRO A 200 12.31 9.42 11.22
N LEU A 201 12.56 9.71 9.96
CA LEU A 201 11.84 10.70 9.17
C LEU A 201 12.14 10.53 7.68
N GLY A 202 11.13 10.30 6.87
CA GLY A 202 11.16 10.49 5.42
C GLY A 202 10.92 11.97 5.10
N TYR A 203 11.83 12.62 4.37
CA TYR A 203 11.72 14.03 3.99
C TYR A 203 11.75 14.24 2.47
N GLY A 204 11.78 13.15 1.72
CA GLY A 204 11.74 13.13 0.28
C GLY A 204 11.24 11.78 -0.23
N GLU A 205 10.66 11.81 -1.41
CA GLU A 205 10.07 10.64 -2.04
C GLU A 205 10.37 10.63 -3.53
N SER A 206 10.58 9.44 -4.10
CA SER A 206 10.80 9.29 -5.54
C SER A 206 9.50 9.44 -6.30
N GLY A 207 9.53 10.17 -7.41
CA GLY A 207 8.41 10.25 -8.33
C GLY A 207 8.14 8.89 -8.99
N CYS A 208 6.85 8.57 -9.21
CA CYS A 208 6.43 7.36 -9.91
C CYS A 208 5.96 7.70 -11.33
N CYS A 209 6.38 6.88 -12.31
CA CYS A 209 5.88 6.94 -13.69
C CYS A 209 5.45 5.54 -14.13
N VAL A 210 4.16 5.37 -14.39
CA VAL A 210 3.61 4.12 -14.89
C VAL A 210 3.32 4.25 -16.38
N GLY A 211 3.85 3.32 -17.18
CA GLY A 211 3.62 3.25 -18.62
C GLY A 211 3.00 1.91 -19.03
N VAL A 212 2.10 1.96 -20.00
CA VAL A 212 1.52 0.75 -20.61
C VAL A 212 1.98 0.65 -22.05
N LEU A 213 2.71 -0.42 -22.36
CA LEU A 213 3.14 -0.75 -23.72
C LEU A 213 2.20 -1.78 -24.34
N LYS A 214 1.68 -1.47 -25.50
CA LYS A 214 0.79 -2.39 -26.27
C LYS A 214 1.36 -2.60 -27.66
N SER A 215 1.50 -3.88 -28.07
CA SER A 215 1.79 -4.17 -29.47
C SER A 215 0.55 -3.94 -30.35
N ALA A 216 0.76 -3.75 -31.64
CA ALA A 216 -0.30 -4.03 -32.61
C ALA A 216 -0.68 -5.52 -32.53
N PRO A 217 -1.90 -5.90 -32.97
CA PRO A 217 -2.26 -7.31 -33.06
C PRO A 217 -1.21 -8.11 -33.84
N ILE A 218 -0.78 -9.24 -33.29
CA ILE A 218 0.18 -10.15 -33.92
C ILE A 218 -0.61 -11.30 -34.53
N GLU A 219 -0.61 -11.38 -35.87
CA GLU A 219 -1.30 -12.44 -36.58
C GLU A 219 -0.47 -13.72 -36.58
N ASP A 220 -1.14 -14.88 -36.64
CA ASP A 220 -0.53 -16.22 -36.70
C ASP A 220 0.45 -16.51 -35.55
N GLY A 221 0.20 -15.92 -34.39
CA GLY A 221 1.01 -16.13 -33.17
C GLY A 221 0.93 -17.56 -32.66
N SER A 222 2.03 -18.04 -32.12
CA SER A 222 2.09 -19.36 -31.48
C SER A 222 1.93 -19.27 -29.94
N ILE A 223 2.10 -18.09 -29.35
CA ILE A 223 1.82 -17.84 -27.94
C ILE A 223 0.31 -17.59 -27.79
N VAL A 224 -0.40 -18.57 -27.24
CA VAL A 224 -1.87 -18.52 -27.09
C VAL A 224 -2.25 -17.69 -25.87
N GLU A 225 -1.43 -17.73 -24.85
CA GLU A 225 -1.60 -17.01 -23.58
C GLU A 225 -0.24 -16.70 -22.98
N ILE A 226 -0.08 -15.52 -22.44
CA ILE A 226 1.05 -15.14 -21.59
C ILE A 226 0.55 -14.20 -20.51
N ALA A 227 0.88 -14.50 -19.25
CA ALA A 227 0.47 -13.67 -18.12
C ALA A 227 1.46 -13.80 -16.96
N GLY A 228 1.53 -12.76 -16.14
CA GLY A 228 2.34 -12.73 -14.92
C GLY A 228 2.12 -11.44 -14.14
N GLY A 229 2.50 -11.49 -12.86
CA GLY A 229 2.33 -10.39 -11.94
C GLY A 229 0.90 -10.29 -11.37
N ALA A 230 0.80 -9.81 -10.13
CA ALA A 230 -0.46 -9.63 -9.42
C ALA A 230 -0.80 -8.16 -9.18
N ALA A 231 0.22 -7.29 -9.05
CA ALA A 231 0.07 -5.86 -8.79
C ALA A 231 1.22 -5.07 -9.44
N ALA A 232 0.97 -3.81 -9.78
CA ALA A 232 1.96 -2.95 -10.43
C ALA A 232 3.14 -2.57 -9.52
N ASN A 233 2.90 -2.55 -8.21
CA ASN A 233 3.90 -2.25 -7.18
C ASN A 233 4.60 -3.50 -6.60
N ALA A 234 4.51 -4.65 -7.28
CA ALA A 234 5.14 -5.89 -6.83
C ALA A 234 5.97 -6.56 -7.93
N VAL A 235 7.15 -7.06 -7.59
CA VAL A 235 7.94 -7.95 -8.45
C VAL A 235 7.13 -9.22 -8.72
N PRO A 236 6.90 -9.61 -10.00
CA PRO A 236 6.13 -10.79 -10.34
C PRO A 236 6.74 -12.09 -9.78
N GLY A 237 6.06 -12.72 -8.83
CA GLY A 237 6.47 -14.00 -8.25
C GLY A 237 5.98 -15.22 -9.03
N LEU A 238 5.05 -15.04 -9.97
CA LEU A 238 4.49 -16.10 -10.81
C LEU A 238 4.24 -15.57 -12.22
N ALA A 239 4.59 -16.37 -13.23
CA ALA A 239 4.26 -16.10 -14.63
C ALA A 239 4.01 -17.41 -15.38
N HIS A 240 3.23 -17.35 -16.45
CA HIS A 240 3.01 -18.51 -17.31
C HIS A 240 2.80 -18.11 -18.76
N ALA A 241 3.05 -19.06 -19.66
CA ALA A 241 2.66 -19.00 -21.07
C ALA A 241 2.07 -20.32 -21.53
N VAL A 242 1.13 -20.25 -22.47
CA VAL A 242 0.64 -21.39 -23.24
C VAL A 242 1.07 -21.20 -24.70
N VAL A 243 1.85 -22.14 -25.22
CA VAL A 243 2.47 -22.02 -26.54
C VAL A 243 2.09 -23.19 -27.41
N ARG A 244 1.72 -22.94 -28.66
CA ARG A 244 1.50 -23.94 -29.69
C ARG A 244 2.84 -24.32 -30.31
N LEU A 245 3.16 -25.60 -30.25
CA LEU A 245 4.37 -26.13 -30.91
C LEU A 245 4.08 -26.49 -32.38
N PRO A 246 5.09 -26.39 -33.27
CA PRO A 246 5.00 -26.96 -34.60
C PRO A 246 4.73 -28.45 -34.53
N GLU A 247 4.05 -28.99 -35.56
CA GLU A 247 3.75 -30.42 -35.63
C GLU A 247 5.03 -31.25 -35.57
N GLY A 248 5.06 -32.21 -34.67
CA GLY A 248 6.23 -33.09 -34.45
C GLY A 248 7.37 -32.46 -33.65
N ALA A 249 7.26 -31.20 -33.20
CA ALA A 249 8.25 -30.59 -32.36
C ALA A 249 8.21 -31.16 -30.93
N ALA A 250 9.39 -31.40 -30.34
CA ALA A 250 9.48 -31.77 -28.93
C ALA A 250 9.22 -30.56 -28.01
N ALA A 251 8.57 -30.82 -26.88
CA ALA A 251 8.44 -29.81 -25.85
C ALA A 251 9.81 -29.32 -25.34
N PRO A 252 9.99 -28.02 -25.10
CA PRO A 252 11.21 -27.50 -24.51
C PRO A 252 11.45 -28.10 -23.12
N VAL A 253 12.72 -28.21 -22.74
CA VAL A 253 13.13 -28.76 -21.43
C VAL A 253 13.91 -27.69 -20.69
N SER A 254 13.65 -27.53 -19.41
CA SER A 254 14.42 -26.66 -18.53
C SER A 254 15.19 -27.45 -17.48
N SER A 255 16.42 -27.02 -17.19
CA SER A 255 17.17 -27.45 -16.02
C SER A 255 17.00 -26.50 -14.83
N ASP A 256 16.37 -25.35 -15.04
CA ASP A 256 16.04 -24.39 -13.99
C ASP A 256 14.84 -24.91 -13.19
N PRO A 257 14.99 -25.15 -11.88
CA PRO A 257 13.93 -25.69 -11.03
C PRO A 257 12.72 -24.73 -10.89
N ARG A 258 12.88 -23.47 -11.25
CA ARG A 258 11.80 -22.47 -11.25
C ARG A 258 10.85 -22.60 -12.44
N ILE A 259 11.24 -23.34 -13.48
CA ILE A 259 10.50 -23.49 -14.75
C ILE A 259 9.90 -24.88 -14.87
N ALA A 260 8.59 -24.96 -14.88
CA ALA A 260 7.86 -26.20 -15.15
C ALA A 260 7.25 -26.16 -16.56
N VAL A 261 7.49 -27.21 -17.34
CA VAL A 261 6.89 -27.39 -18.67
C VAL A 261 6.00 -28.60 -18.64
N SER A 262 4.75 -28.46 -19.07
CA SER A 262 3.75 -29.54 -19.07
C SER A 262 2.91 -29.52 -20.35
N PRO A 263 2.42 -30.67 -20.82
CA PRO A 263 1.46 -30.74 -21.93
C PRO A 263 0.16 -30.01 -21.55
N ALA A 264 -0.38 -29.21 -22.48
CA ALA A 264 -1.67 -28.54 -22.35
C ALA A 264 -2.73 -29.04 -23.39
N GLY A 265 -2.48 -30.18 -24.02
CA GLY A 265 -3.35 -30.78 -25.04
C GLY A 265 -3.17 -30.15 -26.42
N ASP A 266 -3.64 -30.83 -27.48
CA ASP A 266 -3.75 -30.32 -28.85
C ASP A 266 -2.50 -29.62 -29.43
N GLY A 267 -1.30 -30.14 -29.13
CA GLY A 267 -0.04 -29.55 -29.57
C GLY A 267 0.37 -28.28 -28.75
N LEU A 268 -0.29 -28.04 -27.62
CA LEU A 268 0.02 -26.95 -26.71
C LEU A 268 0.91 -27.45 -25.58
N VAL A 269 1.78 -26.53 -25.10
CA VAL A 269 2.55 -26.69 -23.85
C VAL A 269 2.28 -25.51 -22.95
N LYS A 270 2.12 -25.78 -21.66
CA LYS A 270 2.12 -24.76 -20.60
C LYS A 270 3.52 -24.68 -20.03
N ILE A 271 4.02 -23.46 -19.92
CA ILE A 271 5.26 -23.09 -19.25
C ILE A 271 4.87 -22.26 -18.04
N GLU A 272 5.23 -22.70 -16.85
CA GLU A 272 4.94 -22.00 -15.59
C GLU A 272 6.27 -21.68 -14.89
N VAL A 273 6.39 -20.45 -14.42
CA VAL A 273 7.61 -19.95 -13.80
C VAL A 273 7.32 -19.42 -12.41
N HIS A 274 8.04 -19.94 -11.44
CA HIS A 274 8.01 -19.51 -10.04
C HIS A 274 9.24 -18.66 -9.74
N GLY A 275 9.03 -17.37 -9.53
CA GLY A 275 10.01 -16.43 -9.04
C GLY A 275 9.85 -16.19 -7.54
N LYS A 276 10.17 -14.97 -7.12
CA LYS A 276 9.99 -14.50 -5.74
C LYS A 276 9.40 -13.10 -5.76
N SER A 277 8.24 -12.92 -5.14
CA SER A 277 7.63 -11.59 -5.03
C SER A 277 8.40 -10.73 -4.03
N ALA A 278 8.48 -9.44 -4.31
CA ALA A 278 8.99 -8.39 -3.42
C ALA A 278 8.28 -7.08 -3.75
N HIS A 279 8.37 -6.08 -2.90
CA HIS A 279 7.86 -4.74 -3.21
C HIS A 279 8.67 -4.12 -4.34
N ALA A 280 8.03 -3.32 -5.22
CA ALA A 280 8.70 -2.73 -6.38
C ALA A 280 9.76 -1.68 -6.00
N SER A 281 9.72 -1.13 -4.79
CA SER A 281 10.76 -0.22 -4.27
C SER A 281 12.06 -0.92 -3.87
N THR A 282 11.99 -2.25 -3.63
CA THR A 282 13.14 -3.09 -3.26
C THR A 282 13.23 -4.32 -4.17
N PRO A 283 13.35 -4.11 -5.50
CA PRO A 283 13.23 -5.18 -6.48
C PRO A 283 14.35 -6.23 -6.38
N GLU A 284 15.48 -5.87 -5.79
CA GLU A 284 16.62 -6.77 -5.53
C GLU A 284 16.30 -7.88 -4.52
N LEU A 285 15.25 -7.74 -3.73
CA LEU A 285 14.77 -8.77 -2.80
C LEU A 285 13.89 -9.83 -3.49
N GLY A 286 13.46 -9.55 -4.74
CA GLY A 286 12.62 -10.41 -5.54
C GLY A 286 13.35 -11.15 -6.66
N GLU A 287 12.61 -12.05 -7.34
CA GLU A 287 13.02 -12.72 -8.59
C GLU A 287 11.86 -12.62 -9.58
N ASN A 288 12.02 -11.83 -10.62
CA ASN A 288 10.95 -11.53 -11.57
C ASN A 288 10.65 -12.74 -12.47
N ALA A 289 9.50 -13.40 -12.21
CA ALA A 289 9.06 -14.57 -12.98
C ALA A 289 8.80 -14.26 -14.46
N ILE A 290 8.37 -13.03 -14.79
CA ILE A 290 8.17 -12.62 -16.20
C ILE A 290 9.51 -12.56 -16.93
N ALA A 291 10.55 -11.98 -16.31
CA ALA A 291 11.89 -11.92 -16.90
C ALA A 291 12.45 -13.32 -17.19
N ILE A 292 12.27 -14.26 -16.26
CA ILE A 292 12.68 -15.66 -16.43
C ILE A 292 11.89 -16.33 -17.55
N LEU A 293 10.56 -16.14 -17.60
CA LEU A 293 9.69 -16.70 -18.64
C LEU A 293 10.08 -16.16 -20.03
N VAL A 294 10.24 -14.86 -20.17
CA VAL A 294 10.65 -14.21 -21.43
C VAL A 294 12.00 -14.74 -21.91
N GLY A 295 12.98 -14.85 -21.01
CA GLY A 295 14.27 -15.45 -21.30
C GLY A 295 14.13 -16.87 -21.86
N PHE A 296 13.38 -17.72 -21.18
CA PHE A 296 13.12 -19.11 -21.59
C PHE A 296 12.41 -19.23 -22.95
N LEU A 297 11.41 -18.39 -23.20
CA LEU A 297 10.71 -18.36 -24.51
C LEU A 297 11.67 -17.99 -25.64
N LEU A 298 12.50 -16.97 -25.47
CA LEU A 298 13.47 -16.52 -26.46
C LEU A 298 14.58 -17.54 -26.70
N GLU A 299 15.14 -18.14 -25.67
CA GLU A 299 16.21 -19.16 -25.75
C GLU A 299 15.75 -20.41 -26.49
N ASN A 300 14.49 -20.79 -26.34
CA ASN A 300 13.91 -21.93 -27.02
C ASN A 300 13.29 -21.59 -28.39
N GLY A 301 13.42 -20.32 -28.86
CA GLY A 301 12.91 -19.87 -30.14
C GLY A 301 11.39 -19.92 -30.25
N LEU A 302 10.67 -19.90 -29.13
CA LEU A 302 9.21 -19.93 -29.10
C LEU A 302 8.62 -18.58 -29.50
N GLY A 303 7.45 -18.62 -30.13
CA GLY A 303 6.82 -17.45 -30.73
C GLY A 303 7.20 -17.23 -32.19
N ASN A 304 6.34 -16.53 -32.95
CA ASN A 304 6.65 -16.05 -34.29
C ASN A 304 7.57 -14.80 -34.25
N ASP A 305 7.94 -14.24 -35.39
CA ASP A 305 8.85 -13.09 -35.46
C ASP A 305 8.30 -11.84 -34.75
N GLY A 306 6.99 -11.60 -34.86
CA GLY A 306 6.32 -10.48 -34.18
C GLY A 306 6.32 -10.66 -32.66
N GLU A 307 5.95 -11.87 -32.20
CA GLU A 307 5.95 -12.24 -30.77
C GLU A 307 7.37 -12.14 -30.19
N ARG A 308 8.36 -12.68 -30.88
CA ARG A 308 9.78 -12.57 -30.41
C ARG A 308 10.30 -11.15 -30.41
N THR A 309 9.82 -10.27 -31.29
CA THR A 309 10.17 -8.85 -31.27
C THR A 309 9.64 -8.19 -30.02
N PHE A 310 8.39 -8.47 -29.61
CA PHE A 310 7.82 -7.96 -28.37
C PHE A 310 8.52 -8.55 -27.14
N LEU A 311 8.78 -9.85 -27.12
CA LEU A 311 9.52 -10.49 -26.02
C LEU A 311 10.94 -9.93 -25.85
N LYS A 312 11.62 -9.54 -26.95
CA LYS A 312 12.93 -8.87 -26.85
C LYS A 312 12.83 -7.50 -26.20
N LEU A 313 11.80 -6.72 -26.53
CA LEU A 313 11.53 -5.45 -25.86
C LEU A 313 11.30 -5.66 -24.36
N GLU A 314 10.46 -6.65 -23.98
CA GLU A 314 10.25 -6.98 -22.57
C GLU A 314 11.55 -7.41 -21.89
N ARG A 315 12.36 -8.26 -22.52
CA ARG A 315 13.67 -8.64 -21.98
C ARG A 315 14.56 -7.41 -21.72
N ASP A 316 14.60 -6.48 -22.66
CA ASP A 316 15.45 -5.28 -22.55
C ASP A 316 14.94 -4.36 -21.44
N LEU A 317 13.61 -4.20 -21.27
CA LEU A 317 12.99 -3.47 -20.18
C LEU A 317 13.24 -4.13 -18.79
N LEU A 318 13.27 -5.46 -18.74
CA LEU A 318 13.43 -6.24 -17.52
C LEU A 318 14.91 -6.60 -17.23
N SER A 319 15.86 -6.10 -18.04
CA SER A 319 17.28 -6.46 -17.94
C SER A 319 17.98 -5.86 -16.73
N ALA A 320 17.43 -4.77 -16.17
CA ALA A 320 17.92 -4.10 -14.98
C ALA A 320 16.76 -3.43 -14.23
N THR A 321 16.88 -3.35 -12.91
CA THR A 321 15.85 -2.76 -12.04
C THR A 321 15.99 -1.25 -11.86
N ASP A 322 17.11 -0.67 -12.29
CA ASP A 322 17.46 0.75 -12.17
C ASP A 322 17.23 1.56 -13.46
N GLY A 323 16.64 0.94 -14.49
CA GLY A 323 16.40 1.57 -15.78
C GLY A 323 17.62 1.65 -16.71
N SER A 324 18.81 1.19 -16.28
CA SER A 324 20.04 1.21 -17.12
C SER A 324 19.89 0.35 -18.38
N GLY A 325 19.12 -0.74 -18.32
CA GLY A 325 18.85 -1.64 -19.44
C GLY A 325 18.21 -0.95 -20.66
N VAL A 326 17.51 0.16 -20.46
CA VAL A 326 16.85 0.94 -21.52
C VAL A 326 17.31 2.40 -21.54
N GLY A 327 18.35 2.74 -20.77
CA GLY A 327 18.98 4.05 -20.78
C GLY A 327 18.16 5.18 -20.15
N ILE A 328 17.29 4.84 -19.18
CA ILE A 328 16.48 5.81 -18.41
C ILE A 328 16.95 5.93 -16.96
N GLN A 329 18.07 5.33 -16.60
CA GLN A 329 18.66 5.49 -15.29
C GLN A 329 18.87 6.97 -14.96
N ALA A 330 18.42 7.37 -13.80
CA ALA A 330 18.65 8.71 -13.25
C ALA A 330 19.08 8.56 -11.78
N ALA A 331 19.84 9.53 -11.31
CA ALA A 331 20.22 9.65 -9.92
C ALA A 331 20.08 11.11 -9.49
N ASP A 332 19.70 11.34 -8.26
CA ASP A 332 19.61 12.64 -7.62
C ASP A 332 20.78 12.83 -6.64
N GLU A 333 21.31 14.06 -6.53
CA GLU A 333 22.45 14.35 -5.64
C GLU A 333 22.11 14.15 -4.14
N HIS A 334 20.83 14.16 -3.76
CA HIS A 334 20.37 14.08 -2.39
C HIS A 334 19.75 12.71 -2.04
N PHE A 335 19.14 12.04 -3.03
CA PHE A 335 18.34 10.83 -2.81
C PHE A 335 18.92 9.57 -3.47
N GLY A 336 19.95 9.69 -4.29
CA GLY A 336 20.60 8.55 -4.96
C GLY A 336 20.09 8.20 -6.34
#